data_7d8e8363e54dcde4f8e4b0c0836df22e
#
_entry.id   7d8e8363e54dcde4f8e4b0c0836df22e
#
_cell.length_a   1.000
_cell.length_b   1.000
_cell.length_c   1.000
_cell.angle_alpha   90.00
_cell.angle_beta   90.00
_cell.angle_gamma   90.00
#
_symmetry.space_group_name_H-M   'P 1'
#
loop_
_entity.id
_entity.type
_entity.pdbx_description
1 polymer ?
#
loop_
_entity_poly.entity_id
_entity_poly.type
_entity_poly.pdbx_seq_one_letter_code
_entity_poly.pdbx_strand_id
1 'polypeptide(L)'
;MMQWKNITSLTQVQEIQQQPGYSLIFKHSTRCSVSMMAKRRFEMDWEIIPADTSLYFLDLISFRDVSAQIAETFQVHHESPQILVIKDGNCILDASHSDISADEVAEVISN
;
A
#
# COMPACT_ATOMS: atom_id res chain seq x y z
N MET A 1 16.04 -3.79 -2.93
CA MET A 1 15.09 -4.31 -1.91
C MET A 1 14.18 -3.18 -1.46
N MET A 2 12.90 -3.49 -1.25
CA MET A 2 11.93 -2.46 -0.86
C MET A 2 12.16 -1.96 0.56
N GLN A 3 12.09 -0.64 0.72
CA GLN A 3 12.28 0.03 2.00
C GLN A 3 10.91 0.46 2.53
N TRP A 4 10.21 -0.47 3.18
CA TRP A 4 8.89 -0.20 3.73
C TRP A 4 8.98 0.67 4.98
N LYS A 5 8.12 1.68 5.05
CA LYS A 5 7.95 2.50 6.23
C LYS A 5 6.66 2.10 6.92
N ASN A 6 6.74 1.69 8.18
CA ASN A 6 5.57 1.22 8.92
C ASN A 6 4.61 2.35 9.24
N ILE A 7 3.32 2.11 9.02
CA ILE A 7 2.26 3.03 9.44
C ILE A 7 1.75 2.53 10.79
N THR A 8 1.86 3.36 11.81
CA THR A 8 1.47 2.99 13.17
C THR A 8 0.50 3.98 13.82
N SER A 9 0.13 5.06 13.12
CA SER A 9 -0.72 6.09 13.70
C SER A 9 -1.64 6.73 12.67
N LEU A 10 -2.74 7.31 13.16
CA LEU A 10 -3.68 8.05 12.31
C LEU A 10 -3.04 9.30 11.72
N THR A 11 -2.11 9.91 12.44
CA THR A 11 -1.38 11.09 11.96
C THR A 11 -0.62 10.78 10.68
N GLN A 12 0.00 9.60 10.59
CA GLN A 12 0.72 9.20 9.38
C GLN A 12 -0.19 9.08 8.16
N VAL A 13 -1.45 8.66 8.36
CA VAL A 13 -2.42 8.59 7.26
C VAL A 13 -2.67 9.99 6.71
N GLN A 14 -2.80 10.98 7.58
CA GLN A 14 -2.98 12.37 7.17
C GLN A 14 -1.75 12.89 6.44
N GLU A 15 -0.56 12.54 6.90
CA GLU A 15 0.70 12.93 6.25
C GLU A 15 0.80 12.34 4.83
N ILE A 16 0.40 11.08 4.66
CA ILE A 16 0.40 10.43 3.35
C ILE A 16 -0.58 11.16 2.41
N GLN A 17 -1.74 11.55 2.91
CA GLN A 17 -2.73 12.26 2.11
C GLN A 17 -2.22 13.61 1.64
N GLN A 18 -1.37 14.26 2.41
CA GLN A 18 -0.81 15.58 2.09
C GLN A 18 0.49 15.51 1.31
N GLN A 19 1.07 14.33 1.17
CA GLN A 19 2.36 14.16 0.52
C GLN A 19 2.22 14.27 -1.01
N PRO A 20 3.07 15.08 -1.68
CA PRO A 20 3.05 15.14 -3.15
C PRO A 20 3.70 13.90 -3.74
N GLY A 21 3.37 13.61 -5.00
CA GLY A 21 3.94 12.50 -5.74
C GLY A 21 3.25 11.19 -5.44
N TYR A 22 3.97 10.10 -5.71
CA TYR A 22 3.42 8.75 -5.58
C TYR A 22 3.77 8.12 -4.25
N SER A 23 2.77 7.48 -3.64
CA SER A 23 2.94 6.68 -2.42
C SER A 23 2.23 5.35 -2.62
N LEU A 24 2.78 4.31 -2.01
CA LEU A 24 2.21 2.97 -2.02
C LEU A 24 1.88 2.58 -0.59
N ILE A 25 0.68 2.06 -0.37
CA ILE A 25 0.31 1.50 0.93
C ILE A 25 0.03 0.03 0.73
N PHE A 26 0.73 -0.84 1.46
CA PHE A 26 0.47 -2.26 1.47
C PHE A 26 -0.16 -2.65 2.80
N LYS A 27 -1.43 -3.07 2.77
CA LYS A 27 -2.14 -3.59 3.95
C LYS A 27 -1.88 -5.09 4.04
N HIS A 28 -1.33 -5.52 5.16
CA HIS A 28 -0.87 -6.89 5.35
C HIS A 28 -1.43 -7.48 6.64
N SER A 29 -1.83 -8.75 6.59
CA SER A 29 -2.16 -9.52 7.77
C SER A 29 -1.04 -10.51 8.06
N THR A 30 -0.36 -10.34 9.20
CA THR A 30 0.76 -11.20 9.58
C THR A 30 0.34 -12.63 9.89
N ARG A 31 -0.97 -12.87 10.04
CA ARG A 31 -1.52 -14.19 10.34
C ARG A 31 -2.12 -14.90 9.13
N CYS A 32 -2.04 -14.27 7.96
CA CYS A 32 -2.66 -14.80 6.75
C CYS A 32 -1.58 -15.23 5.74
N SER A 33 -1.55 -16.52 5.39
CA SER A 33 -0.59 -17.03 4.42
C SER A 33 -0.78 -16.42 3.03
N VAL A 34 -2.03 -16.12 2.64
CA VAL A 34 -2.32 -15.47 1.37
C VAL A 34 -1.69 -14.07 1.32
N SER A 35 -1.79 -13.33 2.43
CA SER A 35 -1.18 -12.01 2.54
C SER A 35 0.35 -12.08 2.47
N MET A 36 0.94 -13.05 3.14
CA MET A 36 2.40 -13.25 3.13
C MET A 36 2.91 -13.57 1.74
N MET A 37 2.20 -14.41 1.01
CA MET A 37 2.56 -14.77 -0.36
C MET A 37 2.42 -13.59 -1.31
N ALA A 38 1.36 -12.81 -1.16
CA ALA A 38 1.13 -11.62 -1.99
C ALA A 38 2.25 -10.60 -1.79
N LYS A 39 2.63 -10.37 -0.54
CA LYS A 39 3.72 -9.43 -0.21
C LYS A 39 5.03 -9.91 -0.82
N ARG A 40 5.36 -11.18 -0.64
CA ARG A 40 6.60 -11.76 -1.18
C ARG A 40 6.64 -11.67 -2.71
N ARG A 41 5.53 -12.00 -3.37
CA ARG A 41 5.43 -11.92 -4.82
C ARG A 41 5.63 -10.49 -5.31
N PHE A 42 5.03 -9.52 -4.64
CA PHE A 42 5.17 -8.11 -4.97
C PHE A 42 6.62 -7.66 -4.78
N GLU A 43 7.25 -8.05 -3.68
CA GLU A 43 8.61 -7.65 -3.36
C GLU A 43 9.66 -8.24 -4.31
N MET A 44 9.36 -9.37 -4.94
CA MET A 44 10.28 -9.98 -5.90
C MET A 44 10.55 -9.07 -7.10
N ASP A 45 9.61 -8.21 -7.44
CA ASP A 45 9.72 -7.31 -8.58
C ASP A 45 10.01 -5.86 -8.16
N TRP A 46 10.68 -5.69 -7.03
CA TRP A 46 10.93 -4.38 -6.44
C TRP A 46 11.65 -3.41 -7.40
N GLU A 47 12.46 -3.95 -8.31
CA GLU A 47 13.26 -3.11 -9.21
C GLU A 47 12.44 -2.33 -10.22
N ILE A 48 11.23 -2.80 -10.54
CA ILE A 48 10.38 -2.09 -11.50
C ILE A 48 9.59 -0.95 -10.87
N ILE A 49 9.59 -0.84 -9.54
CA ILE A 49 8.94 0.27 -8.84
C ILE A 49 9.93 1.43 -8.79
N PRO A 50 9.53 2.62 -9.27
CA PRO A 50 10.45 3.78 -9.25
C PRO A 50 10.97 4.08 -7.85
N ALA A 51 12.26 4.36 -7.77
CA ALA A 51 12.97 4.52 -6.48
C ALA A 51 12.46 5.70 -5.64
N ASP A 52 11.85 6.69 -6.28
CA ASP A 52 11.32 7.87 -5.59
C ASP A 52 9.89 7.67 -5.07
N THR A 53 9.33 6.47 -5.22
CA THR A 53 8.03 6.13 -4.67
C THR A 53 8.16 5.90 -3.16
N SER A 54 7.30 6.55 -2.37
CA SER A 54 7.25 6.32 -0.93
C SER A 54 6.50 5.02 -0.66
N LEU A 55 7.10 4.12 0.12
CA LEU A 55 6.56 2.79 0.37
C LEU A 55 6.12 2.67 1.83
N TYR A 56 4.83 2.44 2.05
CA TYR A 56 4.25 2.32 3.38
C TYR A 56 3.65 0.94 3.59
N PHE A 57 3.88 0.40 4.77
CA PHE A 57 3.44 -0.93 5.16
C PHE A 57 2.55 -0.85 6.40
N LEU A 58 1.40 -1.49 6.36
CA LEU A 58 0.48 -1.54 7.50
C LEU A 58 0.23 -2.99 7.92
N ASP A 59 0.56 -3.30 9.17
CA ASP A 59 0.11 -4.54 9.81
C ASP A 59 -1.29 -4.27 10.36
N LEU A 60 -2.30 -4.69 9.61
CA LEU A 60 -3.68 -4.37 9.96
C LEU A 60 -4.16 -5.06 11.24
N ILE A 61 -3.54 -6.16 11.63
CA ILE A 61 -3.92 -6.87 12.85
C ILE A 61 -3.55 -6.04 14.08
N SER A 62 -2.38 -5.41 14.06
CA SER A 62 -1.92 -4.56 15.15
C SER A 62 -2.56 -3.16 15.14
N PHE A 63 -2.96 -2.68 13.96
CA PHE A 63 -3.43 -1.30 13.78
C PHE A 63 -4.75 -1.26 12.99
N ARG A 64 -5.79 -1.89 13.56
CA ARG A 64 -7.10 -1.97 12.90
C ARG A 64 -7.77 -0.62 12.70
N ASP A 65 -7.61 0.29 13.65
CA ASP A 65 -8.13 1.64 13.56
C ASP A 65 -7.46 2.43 12.44
N VAL A 66 -6.16 2.25 12.26
CA VAL A 66 -5.41 2.88 11.19
C VAL A 66 -5.86 2.33 9.83
N SER A 67 -6.07 1.01 9.74
CA SER A 67 -6.57 0.38 8.52
C SER A 67 -7.96 0.92 8.13
N ALA A 68 -8.85 1.08 9.11
CA ALA A 68 -10.17 1.65 8.87
C ALA A 68 -10.08 3.10 8.39
N GLN A 69 -9.15 3.87 8.96
CA GLN A 69 -8.95 5.27 8.57
C GLN A 69 -8.42 5.38 7.14
N ILE A 70 -7.56 4.47 6.72
CA ILE A 70 -7.07 4.43 5.35
C ILE A 70 -8.23 4.21 4.37
N ALA A 71 -9.10 3.26 4.69
CA ALA A 71 -10.27 2.98 3.84
C ALA A 71 -11.16 4.21 3.71
N GLU A 72 -11.40 4.92 4.81
CA GLU A 72 -12.23 6.12 4.82
C GLU A 72 -11.55 7.29 4.12
N THR A 73 -10.27 7.55 4.43
CA THR A 73 -9.53 8.69 3.88
C THR A 73 -9.41 8.61 2.37
N PHE A 74 -9.11 7.43 1.84
CA PHE A 74 -8.88 7.25 0.40
C PHE A 74 -10.09 6.71 -0.35
N GLN A 75 -11.22 6.50 0.35
CA GLN A 75 -12.47 6.03 -0.24
C GLN A 75 -12.29 4.70 -0.97
N VAL A 76 -11.61 3.77 -0.31
CA VAL A 76 -11.32 2.43 -0.86
C VAL A 76 -11.87 1.39 0.09
N HIS A 77 -12.71 0.48 -0.43
CA HIS A 77 -13.27 -0.60 0.38
C HIS A 77 -12.15 -1.45 0.96
N HIS A 78 -12.22 -1.71 2.26
CA HIS A 78 -11.20 -2.49 2.95
C HIS A 78 -11.11 -3.93 2.44
N GLU A 79 -9.91 -4.35 2.08
CA GLU A 79 -9.57 -5.74 1.75
C GLU A 79 -8.22 -6.05 2.35
N SER A 80 -7.86 -7.32 2.44
CA SER A 80 -6.55 -7.74 2.93
C SER A 80 -6.17 -9.10 2.34
N PRO A 81 -5.01 -9.25 1.71
CA PRO A 81 -4.01 -8.20 1.45
C PRO A 81 -4.52 -7.20 0.42
N GLN A 82 -4.07 -5.96 0.54
CA GLN A 82 -4.51 -4.91 -0.38
C GLN A 82 -3.36 -3.93 -0.59
N ILE A 83 -3.22 -3.45 -1.83
CA ILE A 83 -2.28 -2.39 -2.15
C ILE A 83 -3.05 -1.18 -2.68
N LEU A 84 -2.64 0.02 -2.24
CA LEU A 84 -3.17 1.29 -2.73
C LEU A 84 -2.04 2.10 -3.34
N VAL A 85 -2.27 2.66 -4.52
CA VAL A 85 -1.37 3.63 -5.13
C VAL A 85 -1.99 5.00 -4.98
N ILE A 86 -1.28 5.88 -4.28
CA ILE A 86 -1.74 7.23 -3.96
C ILE A 86 -0.91 8.21 -4.78
N LYS A 87 -1.58 9.14 -5.46
CA LYS A 87 -0.91 10.24 -6.15
C LYS A 87 -1.46 11.56 -5.66
N ASP A 88 -0.59 12.40 -5.09
CA ASP A 88 -0.98 13.72 -4.59
C ASP A 88 -2.20 13.64 -3.66
N GLY A 89 -2.23 12.63 -2.80
CA GLY A 89 -3.30 12.45 -1.82
C GLY A 89 -4.53 11.72 -2.29
N ASN A 90 -4.57 11.27 -3.55
CA ASN A 90 -5.73 10.56 -4.11
C ASN A 90 -5.36 9.12 -4.48
N CYS A 91 -6.22 8.17 -4.14
CA CYS A 91 -6.01 6.78 -4.55
C CYS A 91 -6.37 6.64 -6.03
N ILE A 92 -5.39 6.25 -6.84
CA ILE A 92 -5.57 6.09 -8.30
C ILE A 92 -5.62 4.62 -8.72
N LEU A 93 -5.21 3.71 -7.83
CA LEU A 93 -5.28 2.28 -8.08
C LEU A 93 -5.37 1.57 -6.75
N ASP A 94 -6.24 0.59 -6.65
CA ASP A 94 -6.24 -0.36 -5.54
C ASP A 94 -6.42 -1.77 -6.09
N ALA A 95 -5.78 -2.72 -5.44
CA ALA A 95 -5.87 -4.12 -5.84
C ALA A 95 -5.75 -4.98 -4.59
N SER A 96 -6.38 -6.15 -4.61
CA SER A 96 -6.38 -7.05 -3.46
C SER A 96 -6.17 -8.49 -3.86
N HIS A 97 -5.68 -9.29 -2.90
CA HIS A 97 -5.48 -10.74 -3.07
C HIS A 97 -4.61 -11.05 -4.28
N SER A 98 -5.07 -11.91 -5.18
CA SER A 98 -4.30 -12.32 -6.35
C SER A 98 -4.15 -11.23 -7.41
N ASP A 99 -4.91 -10.15 -7.30
CA ASP A 99 -4.84 -9.04 -8.26
C ASP A 99 -3.69 -8.07 -7.95
N ILE A 100 -3.02 -8.22 -6.82
CA ILE A 100 -1.86 -7.40 -6.48
C ILE A 100 -0.72 -7.72 -7.45
N SER A 101 -0.28 -6.73 -8.21
CA SER A 101 0.73 -6.88 -9.26
C SER A 101 1.69 -5.71 -9.29
N ALA A 102 2.98 -6.00 -9.16
CA ALA A 102 4.01 -4.97 -9.27
C ALA A 102 4.06 -4.37 -10.68
N ASP A 103 3.79 -5.18 -11.70
CA ASP A 103 3.74 -4.70 -13.10
C ASP A 103 2.66 -3.64 -13.29
N GLU A 104 1.47 -3.89 -12.75
CA GLU A 104 0.35 -2.95 -12.86
C GLU A 104 0.64 -1.66 -12.10
N VAL A 105 1.22 -1.77 -10.91
CA VAL A 105 1.61 -0.61 -10.10
C VAL A 105 2.66 0.21 -10.85
N ALA A 106 3.69 -0.43 -11.39
CA ALA A 106 4.74 0.25 -12.12
C ALA A 106 4.20 0.97 -13.35
N GLU A 107 3.27 0.34 -14.07
CA GLU A 107 2.62 0.96 -15.24
C GLU A 107 1.87 2.23 -14.86
N VAL A 108 1.11 2.20 -13.77
CA VAL A 108 0.35 3.35 -13.30
C VAL A 108 1.28 4.48 -12.86
N ILE A 109 2.36 4.17 -12.14
CA ILE A 109 3.32 5.17 -11.66
C ILE A 109 4.11 5.78 -12.81
N SER A 110 4.40 5.00 -13.85
CA SER A 110 5.20 5.45 -15.00
C SER A 110 4.44 6.40 -15.94
N ASN A 111 3.12 6.41 -15.81
CA ASN A 111 2.27 7.30 -16.63
C ASN A 111 2.03 8.63 -15.88
#